data_87b35ba96346c911c22bada420db66c5
#
_entry.id   87b35ba96346c911c22bada420db66c5
#
_cell.length_a   1.000
_cell.length_b   1.000
_cell.length_c   1.000
_cell.angle_alpha   90.00
_cell.angle_beta   90.00
_cell.angle_gamma   90.00
#
_symmetry.space_group_name_H-M   'P 1'
#
loop_
_entity.id
_entity.type
_entity.pdbx_description
1 polymer ?
#
loop_
_entity_poly.entity_id
_entity_poly.type
_entity_poly.pdbx_seq_one_letter_code
_entity_poly.pdbx_strand_id
1 'polypeptide(L)'
;MLPNVHIHETGRFWILFGSVLGGLTIAAVLHNTWGWDAISRSILAFASGLIVMGLGHWAQLYKTPWIQDSGLMPRENDIIWPVLVVVVIPLIITWAIWKVGEEDLAQLRLTGNEVGVIPDKLSLKEWESEDRSAHPVEILTPKGILATPMVAGMLFGQLCDGLATMVGIDYCGYSEKHPLSDAVIQFGGSLNILGEGAWLFFLVKASLVTLIVWMFSQMRVESRQQHLRVLIVLAVMIVGMAPGLRDIGRLILGV
;
A
#
# COMPACT_ATOMS: atom_id res chain seq x y z
N MET A 1 -3.26 27.27 -25.73
CA MET A 1 -2.94 27.83 -24.38
C MET A 1 -3.90 27.25 -23.40
N LEU A 2 -3.47 26.33 -22.54
CA LEU A 2 -4.31 25.79 -21.49
C LEU A 2 -4.49 26.86 -20.40
N PRO A 3 -5.71 27.11 -19.91
CA PRO A 3 -5.91 28.08 -18.85
C PRO A 3 -5.17 27.60 -17.59
N ASN A 4 -4.37 28.50 -17.00
CA ASN A 4 -3.76 28.26 -15.70
C ASN A 4 -4.87 28.01 -14.66
N VAL A 5 -5.09 26.75 -14.32
CA VAL A 5 -5.98 26.39 -13.22
C VAL A 5 -5.27 26.75 -11.93
N HIS A 6 -5.43 27.97 -11.47
CA HIS A 6 -5.14 28.33 -10.08
C HIS A 6 -6.13 27.59 -9.18
N ILE A 7 -5.77 26.37 -8.80
CA ILE A 7 -6.41 25.73 -7.64
C ILE A 7 -6.05 26.60 -6.45
N HIS A 8 -7.03 27.33 -5.92
CA HIS A 8 -6.84 28.21 -4.78
C HIS A 8 -6.08 27.45 -3.68
N GLU A 9 -5.00 28.02 -3.18
CA GLU A 9 -4.17 27.44 -2.11
C GLU A 9 -5.01 27.06 -0.87
N THR A 10 -6.07 27.82 -0.61
CA THR A 10 -7.10 27.51 0.39
C THR A 10 -7.77 26.14 0.19
N GLY A 11 -8.04 25.73 -1.04
CA GLY A 11 -8.66 24.41 -1.29
C GLY A 11 -7.73 23.25 -0.94
N ARG A 12 -6.43 23.39 -1.24
CA ARG A 12 -5.41 22.39 -0.87
C ARG A 12 -5.25 22.25 0.63
N PHE A 13 -5.27 23.38 1.35
CA PHE A 13 -5.20 23.37 2.80
C PHE A 13 -6.37 22.61 3.43
N TRP A 14 -7.61 22.86 2.99
CA TRP A 14 -8.79 22.20 3.53
C TRP A 14 -8.84 20.71 3.22
N ILE A 15 -8.33 20.28 2.05
CA ILE A 15 -8.20 18.84 1.72
C ILE A 15 -7.19 18.17 2.62
N LEU A 16 -6.00 18.77 2.79
CA LEU A 16 -4.96 18.26 3.70
C LEU A 16 -5.47 18.18 5.13
N PHE A 17 -6.08 19.25 5.62
CA PHE A 17 -6.64 19.32 6.98
C PHE A 17 -7.75 18.29 7.20
N GLY A 18 -8.70 18.19 6.28
CA GLY A 18 -9.77 17.20 6.31
C GLY A 18 -9.26 15.76 6.25
N SER A 19 -8.19 15.50 5.47
CA SER A 19 -7.57 14.19 5.34
C SER A 19 -6.87 13.77 6.63
N VAL A 20 -6.14 14.68 7.27
CA VAL A 20 -5.49 14.43 8.56
C VAL A 20 -6.55 14.19 9.64
N LEU A 21 -7.59 15.03 9.70
CA LEU A 21 -8.66 14.89 10.68
C LEU A 21 -9.45 13.60 10.48
N GLY A 22 -9.77 13.24 9.24
CA GLY A 22 -10.43 11.99 8.90
C GLY A 22 -9.59 10.77 9.27
N GLY A 23 -8.29 10.80 8.97
CA GLY A 23 -7.34 9.74 9.35
C GLY A 23 -7.24 9.56 10.86
N LEU A 24 -7.15 10.65 11.61
CA LEU A 24 -7.13 10.63 13.09
C LEU A 24 -8.44 10.09 13.68
N THR A 25 -9.58 10.47 13.10
CA THR A 25 -10.89 9.97 13.54
C THR A 25 -11.01 8.46 13.31
N ILE A 26 -10.63 7.97 12.13
CA ILE A 26 -10.63 6.53 11.81
C ILE A 26 -9.68 5.79 12.75
N ALA A 27 -8.47 6.33 13.01
CA ALA A 27 -7.53 5.73 13.93
C ALA A 27 -8.07 5.65 15.37
N ALA A 28 -8.76 6.70 15.84
CA ALA A 28 -9.39 6.71 17.15
C ALA A 28 -10.52 5.67 17.28
N VAL A 29 -11.38 5.57 16.25
CA VAL A 29 -12.46 4.56 16.19
C VAL A 29 -11.87 3.15 16.22
N LEU A 30 -10.88 2.87 15.39
CA LEU A 30 -10.24 1.55 15.31
C LEU A 30 -9.48 1.21 16.59
N HIS A 31 -8.89 2.20 17.27
CA HIS A 31 -8.29 2.03 18.58
C HIS A 31 -9.28 1.52 19.62
N ASN A 32 -10.44 2.18 19.70
CA ASN A 32 -11.46 1.84 20.69
C ASN A 32 -12.14 0.51 20.40
N THR A 33 -12.25 0.12 19.11
CA THR A 33 -12.98 -1.10 18.75
C THR A 33 -12.10 -2.36 18.69
N TRP A 34 -10.82 -2.24 18.34
CA TRP A 34 -9.98 -3.41 18.03
C TRP A 34 -8.70 -3.51 18.86
N GLY A 35 -8.44 -2.58 19.78
CA GLY A 35 -7.30 -2.65 20.71
C GLY A 35 -5.93 -2.78 20.02
N TRP A 36 -5.77 -2.19 18.86
CA TRP A 36 -4.53 -2.25 18.09
C TRP A 36 -3.40 -1.49 18.80
N ASP A 37 -2.16 -1.96 18.59
CA ASP A 37 -0.99 -1.27 19.12
C ASP A 37 -0.82 0.14 18.51
N ALA A 38 -0.05 1.00 19.18
CA ALA A 38 0.09 2.41 18.79
C ALA A 38 0.70 2.58 17.38
N ILE A 39 1.53 1.64 16.96
CA ILE A 39 2.24 1.68 15.68
C ILE A 39 1.29 1.35 14.54
N SER A 40 0.56 0.24 14.65
CA SER A 40 -0.46 -0.17 13.68
C SER A 40 -1.54 0.90 13.51
N ARG A 41 -1.92 1.56 14.61
CA ARG A 41 -2.88 2.69 14.60
C ARG A 41 -2.34 3.90 13.83
N SER A 42 -1.08 4.26 14.06
CA SER A 42 -0.44 5.38 13.37
C SER A 42 -0.35 5.14 11.86
N ILE A 43 -0.01 3.91 11.46
CA ILE A 43 0.06 3.52 10.05
C ILE A 43 -1.32 3.57 9.41
N LEU A 44 -2.33 3.04 10.09
CA LEU A 44 -3.69 3.05 9.56
C LEU A 44 -4.26 4.47 9.44
N ALA A 45 -3.97 5.34 10.42
CA ALA A 45 -4.33 6.74 10.37
C ALA A 45 -3.70 7.44 9.17
N PHE A 46 -2.41 7.21 8.94
CA PHE A 46 -1.68 7.78 7.81
C PHE A 46 -2.20 7.26 6.47
N ALA A 47 -2.39 5.94 6.35
CA ALA A 47 -2.95 5.31 5.15
C ALA A 47 -4.37 5.82 4.86
N SER A 48 -5.21 5.93 5.90
CA SER A 48 -6.56 6.48 5.79
C SER A 48 -6.53 7.95 5.34
N GLY A 49 -5.61 8.74 5.88
CA GLY A 49 -5.38 10.12 5.47
C GLY A 49 -5.01 10.24 4.00
N LEU A 50 -4.10 9.38 3.51
CA LEU A 50 -3.72 9.34 2.09
C LEU A 50 -4.90 8.94 1.19
N ILE A 51 -5.71 7.96 1.61
CA ILE A 51 -6.92 7.54 0.86
C ILE A 51 -7.92 8.69 0.80
N VAL A 52 -8.22 9.33 1.92
CA VAL A 52 -9.15 10.47 1.96
C VAL A 52 -8.62 11.65 1.13
N MET A 53 -7.30 11.92 1.19
CA MET A 53 -6.66 12.94 0.37
C MET A 53 -6.76 12.61 -1.12
N GLY A 54 -6.50 11.36 -1.51
CA GLY A 54 -6.62 10.88 -2.88
C GLY A 54 -8.06 11.01 -3.39
N LEU A 55 -9.04 10.56 -2.61
CA LEU A 55 -10.46 10.67 -2.94
C LEU A 55 -10.92 12.13 -2.99
N GLY A 56 -10.46 12.99 -2.07
CA GLY A 56 -10.77 14.41 -2.06
C GLY A 56 -10.20 15.14 -3.29
N HIS A 57 -8.96 14.82 -3.65
CA HIS A 57 -8.34 15.35 -4.86
C HIS A 57 -9.07 14.87 -6.13
N TRP A 58 -9.42 13.61 -6.18
CA TRP A 58 -10.22 13.02 -7.25
C TRP A 58 -11.59 13.70 -7.38
N ALA A 59 -12.32 13.88 -6.26
CA ALA A 59 -13.61 14.55 -6.26
C ALA A 59 -13.53 16.00 -6.75
N GLN A 60 -12.42 16.69 -6.51
CA GLN A 60 -12.19 18.04 -7.05
C GLN A 60 -11.87 18.03 -8.55
N LEU A 61 -11.07 17.08 -9.02
CA LEU A 61 -10.82 16.89 -10.45
C LEU A 61 -12.13 16.63 -11.21
N TYR A 62 -13.00 15.79 -10.64
CA TYR A 62 -14.31 15.46 -11.23
C TYR A 62 -15.25 16.67 -11.35
N LYS A 63 -15.14 17.64 -10.45
CA LYS A 63 -15.94 18.87 -10.46
C LYS A 63 -15.36 19.98 -11.35
N THR A 64 -14.20 19.78 -11.96
CA THR A 64 -13.58 20.80 -12.81
C THR A 64 -14.32 20.90 -14.15
N PRO A 65 -14.84 22.09 -14.55
CA PRO A 65 -15.66 22.24 -15.75
C PRO A 65 -14.97 21.72 -17.04
N TRP A 66 -13.67 21.88 -17.16
CA TRP A 66 -12.93 21.44 -18.35
C TRP A 66 -12.89 19.91 -18.52
N ILE A 67 -13.01 19.13 -17.44
CA ILE A 67 -13.15 17.67 -17.51
C ILE A 67 -14.55 17.31 -17.98
N GLN A 68 -15.57 18.02 -17.50
CA GLN A 68 -16.96 17.81 -17.90
C GLN A 68 -17.17 18.18 -19.38
N ASP A 69 -16.54 19.26 -19.82
CA ASP A 69 -16.67 19.78 -21.21
C ASP A 69 -15.79 19.05 -22.22
N SER A 70 -14.75 18.34 -21.78
CA SER A 70 -13.78 17.67 -22.66
C SER A 70 -14.29 16.36 -23.27
N GLY A 71 -15.45 15.86 -22.87
CA GLY A 71 -15.94 14.53 -23.26
C GLY A 71 -15.13 13.38 -22.68
N LEU A 72 -14.19 13.66 -21.77
CA LEU A 72 -13.36 12.68 -21.08
C LEU A 72 -14.11 11.94 -19.96
N MET A 73 -15.42 12.16 -19.84
CA MET A 73 -16.26 11.34 -18.95
C MET A 73 -16.28 9.90 -19.46
N PRO A 74 -15.83 8.95 -18.65
CA PRO A 74 -15.84 7.56 -19.07
C PRO A 74 -17.28 7.12 -19.36
N ARG A 75 -17.46 6.35 -20.41
CA ARG A 75 -18.71 5.64 -20.61
C ARG A 75 -18.92 4.72 -19.41
N GLU A 76 -20.02 4.88 -18.71
CA GLU A 76 -20.31 4.21 -17.43
C GLU A 76 -19.99 2.70 -17.40
N ASN A 77 -20.04 2.03 -18.54
CA ASN A 77 -19.82 0.59 -18.66
C ASN A 77 -18.34 0.17 -18.82
N ASP A 78 -17.45 1.09 -19.21
CA ASP A 78 -16.06 0.73 -19.54
C ASP A 78 -15.09 0.86 -18.34
N ILE A 79 -15.55 1.46 -17.24
CA ILE A 79 -14.72 1.76 -16.06
C ILE A 79 -14.76 0.64 -15.04
N ILE A 80 -15.87 -0.06 -14.93
CA ILE A 80 -16.14 -0.98 -13.81
C ILE A 80 -15.10 -2.09 -13.76
N TRP A 81 -14.80 -2.71 -14.90
CA TRP A 81 -13.89 -3.85 -14.91
C TRP A 81 -12.42 -3.49 -14.60
N PRO A 82 -11.82 -2.39 -15.14
CA PRO A 82 -10.46 -2.00 -14.76
C PRO A 82 -10.32 -1.73 -13.25
N VAL A 83 -11.27 -0.99 -12.69
CA VAL A 83 -11.27 -0.70 -11.24
C VAL A 83 -11.45 -1.98 -10.41
N LEU A 84 -12.35 -2.87 -10.82
CA LEU A 84 -12.52 -4.15 -10.13
C LEU A 84 -11.24 -4.98 -10.16
N VAL A 85 -10.57 -5.09 -11.31
CA VAL A 85 -9.31 -5.84 -11.43
C VAL A 85 -8.24 -5.23 -10.52
N VAL A 86 -8.06 -3.92 -10.58
CA VAL A 86 -6.99 -3.21 -9.86
C VAL A 86 -7.22 -3.17 -8.34
N VAL A 87 -8.46 -3.17 -7.88
CA VAL A 87 -8.77 -3.11 -6.44
C VAL A 87 -9.05 -4.49 -5.86
N VAL A 88 -9.89 -5.29 -6.52
CA VAL A 88 -10.38 -6.56 -5.96
C VAL A 88 -9.30 -7.63 -5.96
N ILE A 89 -8.48 -7.72 -7.02
CA ILE A 89 -7.40 -8.73 -7.07
C ILE A 89 -6.37 -8.49 -5.96
N PRO A 90 -5.78 -7.28 -5.77
CA PRO A 90 -4.89 -7.00 -4.64
C PRO A 90 -5.54 -7.25 -3.29
N LEU A 91 -6.82 -6.92 -3.15
CA LEU A 91 -7.54 -7.15 -1.91
C LEU A 91 -7.66 -8.65 -1.59
N ILE A 92 -8.02 -9.47 -2.57
CA ILE A 92 -8.12 -10.93 -2.40
C ILE A 92 -6.76 -11.53 -2.08
N ILE A 93 -5.70 -11.14 -2.80
CA ILE A 93 -4.35 -11.63 -2.54
C ILE A 93 -3.89 -11.24 -1.13
N THR A 94 -4.07 -9.98 -0.76
CA THR A 94 -3.71 -9.48 0.57
C THR A 94 -4.48 -10.21 1.66
N TRP A 95 -5.78 -10.41 1.47
CA TRP A 95 -6.63 -11.16 2.41
C TRP A 95 -6.19 -12.63 2.53
N ALA A 96 -5.88 -13.28 1.41
CA ALA A 96 -5.40 -14.67 1.43
C ALA A 96 -4.07 -14.80 2.18
N ILE A 97 -3.14 -13.87 1.97
CA ILE A 97 -1.86 -13.83 2.69
C ILE A 97 -2.09 -13.55 4.19
N TRP A 98 -2.99 -12.61 4.52
CA TRP A 98 -3.39 -12.34 5.91
C TRP A 98 -3.88 -13.61 6.62
N LYS A 99 -4.73 -14.39 5.97
CA LYS A 99 -5.28 -15.63 6.53
C LYS A 99 -4.21 -16.68 6.88
N VAL A 100 -3.08 -16.69 6.17
CA VAL A 100 -1.96 -17.60 6.47
C VAL A 100 -1.32 -17.30 7.82
N GLY A 101 -1.28 -16.03 8.23
CA GLY A 101 -0.60 -15.61 9.46
C GLY A 101 -1.53 -15.33 10.66
N GLU A 102 -2.84 -15.35 10.45
CA GLU A 102 -3.82 -14.90 11.45
C GLU A 102 -3.75 -15.68 12.76
N GLU A 103 -3.63 -17.01 12.68
CA GLU A 103 -3.55 -17.89 13.85
C GLU A 103 -2.25 -17.68 14.62
N ASP A 104 -1.12 -17.62 13.91
CA ASP A 104 0.21 -17.43 14.52
C ASP A 104 0.30 -16.05 15.20
N LEU A 105 -0.27 -15.01 14.58
CA LEU A 105 -0.37 -13.69 15.19
C LEU A 105 -1.22 -13.70 16.47
N ALA A 106 -2.36 -14.39 16.42
CA ALA A 106 -3.24 -14.50 17.58
C ALA A 106 -2.55 -15.24 18.75
N GLN A 107 -1.88 -16.35 18.46
CA GLN A 107 -1.10 -17.09 19.46
C GLN A 107 0.03 -16.25 20.05
N LEU A 108 0.77 -15.53 19.20
CA LEU A 108 1.86 -14.68 19.66
C LEU A 108 1.37 -13.60 20.63
N ARG A 109 0.21 -12.99 20.35
CA ARG A 109 -0.42 -12.01 21.24
C ARG A 109 -0.87 -12.62 22.57
N LEU A 110 -1.38 -13.86 22.57
CA LEU A 110 -1.75 -14.56 23.80
C LEU A 110 -0.54 -14.82 24.71
N THR A 111 0.65 -14.97 24.14
CA THR A 111 1.90 -15.10 24.92
C THR A 111 2.45 -13.76 25.42
N GLY A 112 1.78 -12.65 25.13
CA GLY A 112 2.23 -11.30 25.50
C GLY A 112 3.41 -10.77 24.68
N ASN A 113 3.73 -11.41 23.55
CA ASN A 113 4.83 -11.01 22.68
C ASN A 113 4.32 -10.23 21.44
N GLU A 114 5.18 -9.37 20.92
CA GLU A 114 4.93 -8.65 19.67
C GLU A 114 5.65 -9.33 18.48
N VAL A 115 5.07 -9.21 17.30
CA VAL A 115 5.59 -9.85 16.09
C VAL A 115 6.98 -9.31 15.72
N GLY A 116 7.97 -10.22 15.73
CA GLY A 116 9.34 -9.91 15.37
C GLY A 116 10.07 -8.99 16.34
N VAL A 117 9.54 -8.80 17.54
CA VAL A 117 10.15 -7.99 18.60
C VAL A 117 10.65 -8.89 19.71
N ILE A 118 11.91 -8.73 20.05
CA ILE A 118 12.50 -9.44 21.19
C ILE A 118 12.01 -8.83 22.51
N PRO A 119 11.89 -9.61 23.59
CA PRO A 119 11.46 -9.11 24.91
C PRO A 119 12.33 -7.96 25.41
N ASP A 120 11.72 -6.93 26.03
CA ASP A 120 12.33 -5.65 26.41
C ASP A 120 13.63 -5.69 27.22
N LYS A 121 13.95 -6.79 27.84
CA LYS A 121 15.15 -6.92 28.71
C LYS A 121 16.37 -7.49 28.00
N LEU A 122 16.22 -7.86 26.71
CA LEU A 122 17.27 -8.51 25.94
C LEU A 122 17.74 -7.60 24.81
N SER A 123 19.05 -7.58 24.57
CA SER A 123 19.62 -6.99 23.36
C SER A 123 19.57 -8.01 22.22
N LEU A 124 19.61 -7.54 20.97
CA LEU A 124 19.65 -8.42 19.79
C LEU A 124 20.86 -9.36 19.84
N LYS A 125 22.01 -8.88 20.33
CA LYS A 125 23.24 -9.68 20.46
C LYS A 125 23.07 -10.82 21.47
N GLU A 126 22.41 -10.59 22.57
CA GLU A 126 22.08 -11.62 23.57
C GLU A 126 21.05 -12.59 23.03
N TRP A 127 20.08 -12.09 22.27
CA TRP A 127 19.08 -12.92 21.61
C TRP A 127 19.71 -13.92 20.64
N GLU A 128 20.64 -13.48 19.82
CA GLU A 128 21.33 -14.31 18.82
C GLU A 128 22.39 -15.24 19.42
N SER A 129 22.89 -14.96 20.62
CA SER A 129 23.92 -15.78 21.28
C SER A 129 23.41 -17.08 21.88
N GLU A 130 22.11 -17.21 22.11
CA GLU A 130 21.46 -18.38 22.69
C GLU A 130 20.53 -19.06 21.68
N ASP A 131 20.43 -20.39 21.76
CA ASP A 131 19.42 -21.11 20.96
C ASP A 131 18.02 -20.83 21.48
N ARG A 132 17.28 -20.04 20.75
CA ARG A 132 15.90 -19.63 21.04
C ARG A 132 14.88 -20.17 20.04
N SER A 133 15.27 -21.19 19.28
CA SER A 133 14.41 -21.82 18.26
C SER A 133 13.04 -22.28 18.79
N ALA A 134 12.94 -22.59 20.09
CA ALA A 134 11.69 -22.95 20.75
C ALA A 134 10.88 -21.73 21.28
N HIS A 135 11.41 -20.51 21.20
CA HIS A 135 10.71 -19.33 21.72
C HIS A 135 9.55 -18.92 20.79
N PRO A 136 8.38 -18.55 21.33
CA PRO A 136 7.21 -18.17 20.52
C PRO A 136 7.49 -17.10 19.47
N VAL A 137 8.34 -16.10 19.78
CA VAL A 137 8.76 -15.06 18.83
C VAL A 137 9.48 -15.65 17.62
N GLU A 138 10.30 -16.69 17.79
CA GLU A 138 11.00 -17.33 16.66
C GLU A 138 10.06 -18.19 15.82
N ILE A 139 9.19 -18.96 16.46
CA ILE A 139 8.30 -19.91 15.79
C ILE A 139 7.17 -19.19 15.05
N LEU A 140 6.54 -18.21 15.71
CA LEU A 140 5.28 -17.63 15.22
C LEU A 140 5.48 -16.35 14.37
N THR A 141 6.61 -15.64 14.50
CA THR A 141 6.85 -14.42 13.72
C THR A 141 6.85 -14.65 12.20
N PRO A 142 7.46 -15.71 11.65
CA PRO A 142 7.57 -15.84 10.19
C PRO A 142 6.22 -15.82 9.46
N LYS A 143 5.18 -16.39 10.05
CA LYS A 143 3.83 -16.32 9.50
C LYS A 143 3.01 -15.19 10.12
N GLY A 144 3.09 -14.99 11.43
CA GLY A 144 2.32 -13.96 12.14
C GLY A 144 2.50 -12.56 11.58
N ILE A 145 3.67 -12.25 11.01
CA ILE A 145 3.92 -10.95 10.37
C ILE A 145 3.03 -10.71 9.15
N LEU A 146 2.62 -11.76 8.44
CA LEU A 146 1.76 -11.68 7.27
C LEU A 146 0.36 -11.13 7.62
N ALA A 147 -0.09 -11.35 8.84
CA ALA A 147 -1.37 -10.86 9.33
C ALA A 147 -1.25 -9.52 10.08
N THR A 148 -0.16 -8.78 9.90
CA THR A 148 -0.05 -7.43 10.45
C THR A 148 -0.65 -6.40 9.49
N PRO A 149 -1.35 -5.37 9.99
CA PRO A 149 -1.89 -4.29 9.15
C PRO A 149 -0.83 -3.59 8.31
N MET A 150 0.40 -3.53 8.80
CA MET A 150 1.56 -2.97 8.10
C MET A 150 1.86 -3.71 6.81
N VAL A 151 2.01 -5.03 6.90
CA VAL A 151 2.29 -5.87 5.73
C VAL A 151 1.11 -5.88 4.79
N ALA A 152 -0.11 -5.94 5.30
CA ALA A 152 -1.33 -5.87 4.48
C ALA A 152 -1.40 -4.57 3.67
N GLY A 153 -1.17 -3.41 4.31
CA GLY A 153 -1.17 -2.12 3.62
C GLY A 153 -0.07 -1.99 2.57
N MET A 154 1.13 -2.51 2.88
CA MET A 154 2.25 -2.52 1.95
C MET A 154 1.99 -3.43 0.75
N LEU A 155 1.51 -4.65 0.97
CA LEU A 155 1.14 -5.60 -0.09
C LEU A 155 0.06 -5.00 -0.99
N PHE A 156 -1.04 -4.55 -0.40
CA PHE A 156 -2.14 -3.95 -1.14
C PHE A 156 -1.67 -2.78 -1.99
N GLY A 157 -0.90 -1.84 -1.41
CA GLY A 157 -0.42 -0.65 -2.12
C GLY A 157 0.47 -0.98 -3.31
N GLN A 158 1.44 -1.89 -3.15
CA GLN A 158 2.35 -2.26 -4.23
C GLN A 158 1.65 -3.07 -5.34
N LEU A 159 0.73 -3.96 -4.98
CA LEU A 159 -0.05 -4.73 -5.96
C LEU A 159 -1.04 -3.84 -6.71
N CYS A 160 -1.69 -2.88 -6.04
CA CYS A 160 -2.55 -1.89 -6.70
C CYS A 160 -1.77 -1.05 -7.71
N ASP A 161 -0.60 -0.53 -7.32
CA ASP A 161 0.24 0.27 -8.20
C ASP A 161 0.68 -0.52 -9.45
N GLY A 162 1.18 -1.73 -9.23
CA GLY A 162 1.59 -2.59 -10.33
C GLY A 162 0.45 -2.94 -11.29
N LEU A 163 -0.73 -3.31 -10.76
CA LEU A 163 -1.89 -3.64 -11.58
C LEU A 163 -2.52 -2.40 -12.24
N ALA A 164 -2.59 -1.26 -11.55
CA ALA A 164 -3.12 -0.04 -12.13
C ALA A 164 -2.27 0.45 -13.31
N THR A 165 -0.94 0.39 -13.16
CA THR A 165 0.01 0.70 -14.22
C THR A 165 -0.14 -0.28 -15.40
N MET A 166 -0.21 -1.59 -15.13
CA MET A 166 -0.38 -2.61 -16.16
C MET A 166 -1.69 -2.40 -16.94
N VAL A 167 -2.81 -2.24 -16.26
CA VAL A 167 -4.11 -2.03 -16.90
C VAL A 167 -4.13 -0.68 -17.64
N GLY A 168 -3.58 0.37 -17.06
CA GLY A 168 -3.52 1.69 -17.67
C GLY A 168 -2.73 1.72 -18.98
N ILE A 169 -1.59 1.04 -19.03
CA ILE A 169 -0.72 1.01 -20.22
C ILE A 169 -1.26 0.00 -21.25
N ASP A 170 -1.45 -1.27 -20.85
CA ASP A 170 -1.76 -2.34 -21.79
C ASP A 170 -3.17 -2.25 -22.38
N TYR A 171 -4.14 -1.64 -21.67
CA TYR A 171 -5.55 -1.62 -22.09
C TYR A 171 -6.12 -0.22 -22.29
N CYS A 172 -5.54 0.81 -21.64
CA CYS A 172 -6.05 2.19 -21.74
C CYS A 172 -5.12 3.12 -22.50
N GLY A 173 -3.96 2.64 -22.97
CA GLY A 173 -3.01 3.42 -23.78
C GLY A 173 -2.30 4.54 -23.00
N TYR A 174 -2.13 4.38 -21.68
CA TYR A 174 -1.37 5.34 -20.87
C TYR A 174 0.12 5.25 -21.16
N SER A 175 0.83 6.35 -20.94
CA SER A 175 2.29 6.39 -21.00
C SER A 175 2.89 6.54 -19.62
N GLU A 176 3.94 5.78 -19.33
CA GLU A 176 4.73 5.95 -18.11
C GLU A 176 5.65 7.18 -18.22
N LYS A 177 5.77 7.92 -17.12
CA LYS A 177 6.61 9.14 -17.08
C LYS A 177 7.88 8.99 -16.25
N HIS A 178 7.94 7.95 -15.41
CA HIS A 178 9.12 7.69 -14.59
C HIS A 178 10.15 6.87 -15.36
N PRO A 179 11.38 7.38 -15.57
CA PRO A 179 12.36 6.73 -16.42
C PRO A 179 12.68 5.28 -16.05
N LEU A 180 12.70 4.97 -14.76
CA LEU A 180 12.99 3.60 -14.29
C LEU A 180 11.83 2.65 -14.59
N SER A 181 10.59 3.07 -14.32
CA SER A 181 9.40 2.28 -14.62
C SER A 181 9.26 2.06 -16.12
N ASP A 182 9.46 3.12 -16.91
CA ASP A 182 9.41 3.08 -18.37
C ASP A 182 10.46 2.12 -18.95
N ALA A 183 11.70 2.12 -18.44
CA ALA A 183 12.73 1.18 -18.87
C ALA A 183 12.35 -0.29 -18.61
N VAL A 184 11.72 -0.59 -17.48
CA VAL A 184 11.22 -1.94 -17.16
C VAL A 184 10.10 -2.34 -18.11
N ILE A 185 9.17 -1.43 -18.40
CA ILE A 185 8.04 -1.68 -19.30
C ILE A 185 8.53 -1.90 -20.74
N GLN A 186 9.43 -1.04 -21.25
CA GLN A 186 10.03 -1.21 -22.58
C GLN A 186 10.78 -2.54 -22.70
N PHE A 187 11.52 -2.93 -21.67
CA PHE A 187 12.17 -4.23 -21.64
C PHE A 187 11.14 -5.37 -21.67
N GLY A 188 10.06 -5.28 -20.89
CA GLY A 188 8.96 -6.24 -20.94
C GLY A 188 8.31 -6.35 -22.31
N GLY A 189 8.10 -5.22 -22.99
CA GLY A 189 7.57 -5.14 -24.36
C GLY A 189 8.51 -5.81 -25.37
N SER A 190 9.81 -5.65 -25.22
CA SER A 190 10.82 -6.30 -26.11
C SER A 190 10.79 -7.83 -26.05
N LEU A 191 10.26 -8.42 -24.98
CA LEU A 191 10.11 -9.87 -24.83
C LEU A 191 8.92 -10.45 -25.61
N ASN A 192 7.98 -9.63 -26.08
CA ASN A 192 6.79 -10.01 -26.85
C ASN A 192 5.95 -11.13 -26.21
N ILE A 193 5.82 -11.11 -24.87
CA ILE A 193 5.08 -12.12 -24.12
C ILE A 193 3.62 -11.70 -23.93
N LEU A 194 3.38 -10.46 -23.46
CA LEU A 194 2.05 -9.97 -23.12
C LEU A 194 1.99 -8.45 -23.19
N GLY A 195 1.01 -7.90 -23.92
CA GLY A 195 0.71 -6.47 -23.99
C GLY A 195 1.89 -5.58 -24.37
N GLU A 196 1.90 -4.35 -23.90
CA GLU A 196 2.96 -3.35 -24.11
C GLU A 196 4.17 -3.56 -23.18
N GLY A 197 4.14 -4.60 -22.30
CA GLY A 197 5.24 -4.96 -21.40
C GLY A 197 5.03 -4.52 -19.93
N ALA A 198 3.93 -3.88 -19.60
CA ALA A 198 3.67 -3.44 -18.23
C ALA A 198 3.44 -4.60 -17.24
N TRP A 199 3.17 -5.81 -17.73
CA TRP A 199 3.16 -7.03 -16.94
C TRP A 199 4.48 -7.27 -16.18
N LEU A 200 5.62 -6.92 -16.79
CA LEU A 200 6.92 -7.07 -16.15
C LEU A 200 7.07 -6.09 -14.97
N PHE A 201 6.57 -4.87 -15.12
CA PHE A 201 6.55 -3.90 -14.02
C PHE A 201 5.72 -4.43 -12.84
N PHE A 202 4.55 -5.02 -13.09
CA PHE A 202 3.76 -5.67 -12.05
C PHE A 202 4.54 -6.80 -11.34
N LEU A 203 5.24 -7.65 -12.10
CA LEU A 203 6.05 -8.72 -11.51
C LEU A 203 7.21 -8.17 -10.66
N VAL A 204 7.86 -7.11 -11.11
CA VAL A 204 8.93 -6.45 -10.34
C VAL A 204 8.38 -5.90 -9.03
N LYS A 205 7.22 -5.23 -9.05
CA LYS A 205 6.55 -4.73 -7.84
C LYS A 205 6.17 -5.86 -6.88
N ALA A 206 5.55 -6.91 -7.40
CA ALA A 206 5.17 -8.09 -6.61
C ALA A 206 6.40 -8.79 -5.99
N SER A 207 7.48 -8.93 -6.76
CA SER A 207 8.72 -9.54 -6.29
C SER A 207 9.39 -8.69 -5.21
N LEU A 208 9.42 -7.36 -5.40
CA LEU A 208 10.00 -6.43 -4.43
C LEU A 208 9.26 -6.49 -3.09
N VAL A 209 7.93 -6.41 -3.11
CA VAL A 209 7.15 -6.45 -1.88
C VAL A 209 7.25 -7.82 -1.20
N THR A 210 7.28 -8.91 -1.97
CA THR A 210 7.48 -10.26 -1.44
C THR A 210 8.84 -10.39 -0.75
N LEU A 211 9.90 -9.87 -1.38
CA LEU A 211 11.25 -9.86 -0.79
C LEU A 211 11.27 -9.09 0.53
N ILE A 212 10.66 -7.91 0.59
CA ILE A 212 10.60 -7.09 1.80
C ILE A 212 9.82 -7.81 2.92
N VAL A 213 8.67 -8.41 2.59
CA VAL A 213 7.88 -9.21 3.55
C VAL A 213 8.70 -10.39 4.06
N TRP A 214 9.39 -11.10 3.17
CA TRP A 214 10.27 -12.20 3.54
C TRP A 214 11.40 -11.73 4.47
N MET A 215 12.07 -10.62 4.16
CA MET A 215 13.09 -10.06 5.05
C MET A 215 12.51 -9.76 6.44
N PHE A 216 11.36 -9.13 6.52
CA PHE A 216 10.73 -8.84 7.82
C PHE A 216 10.30 -10.11 8.57
N SER A 217 9.96 -11.18 7.89
CA SER A 217 9.66 -12.47 8.53
C SER A 217 10.87 -13.10 9.21
N GLN A 218 12.08 -12.81 8.69
CA GLN A 218 13.34 -13.32 9.24
C GLN A 218 13.97 -12.38 10.27
N MET A 219 13.64 -11.08 10.22
CA MET A 219 14.26 -10.09 11.11
C MET A 219 13.63 -10.10 12.50
N ARG A 220 14.48 -10.00 13.52
CA ARG A 220 14.10 -9.67 14.89
C ARG A 220 14.64 -8.30 15.21
N VAL A 221 13.88 -7.51 15.95
CA VAL A 221 14.26 -6.15 16.32
C VAL A 221 14.08 -5.94 17.81
N GLU A 222 14.92 -5.10 18.40
CA GLU A 222 14.69 -4.63 19.75
C GLU A 222 13.48 -3.67 19.77
N SER A 223 12.78 -3.60 20.89
CA SER A 223 11.62 -2.72 21.08
C SER A 223 11.94 -1.27 20.67
N ARG A 224 13.14 -0.78 20.98
CA ARG A 224 13.60 0.57 20.58
C ARG A 224 13.79 0.76 19.07
N GLN A 225 13.94 -0.32 18.30
CA GLN A 225 14.18 -0.27 16.84
C GLN A 225 12.88 -0.42 16.04
N GLN A 226 11.75 -0.64 16.67
CA GLN A 226 10.45 -0.77 15.99
C GLN A 226 10.12 0.43 15.12
N HIS A 227 10.49 1.64 15.56
CA HIS A 227 10.25 2.87 14.79
C HIS A 227 10.91 2.84 13.42
N LEU A 228 12.13 2.30 13.31
CA LEU A 228 12.82 2.17 12.03
C LEU A 228 12.09 1.19 11.09
N ARG A 229 11.65 0.04 11.62
CA ARG A 229 10.84 -0.93 10.86
C ARG A 229 9.56 -0.29 10.34
N VAL A 230 8.86 0.46 11.18
CA VAL A 230 7.64 1.19 10.80
C VAL A 230 7.92 2.21 9.70
N LEU A 231 8.99 2.98 9.81
CA LEU A 231 9.37 3.98 8.80
C LEU A 231 9.65 3.34 7.43
N ILE A 232 10.35 2.19 7.41
CA ILE A 232 10.61 1.46 6.16
C ILE A 232 9.31 0.99 5.53
N VAL A 233 8.41 0.37 6.32
CA VAL A 233 7.12 -0.09 5.81
C VAL A 233 6.27 1.06 5.30
N LEU A 234 6.22 2.17 6.03
CA LEU A 234 5.51 3.37 5.61
C LEU A 234 6.04 3.91 4.28
N ALA A 235 7.37 3.99 4.13
CA ALA A 235 7.98 4.43 2.89
C ALA A 235 7.59 3.53 1.71
N VAL A 236 7.70 2.21 1.88
CA VAL A 236 7.32 1.24 0.84
C VAL A 236 5.82 1.29 0.53
N MET A 237 4.97 1.43 1.54
CA MET A 237 3.53 1.57 1.38
C MET A 237 3.16 2.84 0.60
N ILE A 238 3.77 3.98 0.93
CA ILE A 238 3.53 5.26 0.24
C ILE A 238 3.95 5.17 -1.23
N VAL A 239 5.11 4.61 -1.51
CA VAL A 239 5.64 4.45 -2.87
C VAL A 239 4.74 3.56 -3.74
N GLY A 240 3.99 2.62 -3.16
CA GLY A 240 2.98 1.85 -3.87
C GLY A 240 1.61 2.52 -3.88
N MET A 241 1.12 2.92 -2.72
CA MET A 241 -0.27 3.37 -2.58
C MET A 241 -0.55 4.71 -3.27
N ALA A 242 0.39 5.67 -3.22
CA ALA A 242 0.17 6.99 -3.82
C ALA A 242 0.07 6.93 -5.35
N PRO A 243 1.00 6.31 -6.11
CA PRO A 243 0.84 6.16 -7.55
C PRO A 243 -0.31 5.21 -7.90
N GLY A 244 -0.52 4.12 -7.17
CA GLY A 244 -1.65 3.22 -7.39
C GLY A 244 -3.00 3.93 -7.31
N LEU A 245 -3.23 4.76 -6.30
CA LEU A 245 -4.45 5.57 -6.18
C LEU A 245 -4.56 6.62 -7.30
N ARG A 246 -3.45 7.26 -7.68
CA ARG A 246 -3.43 8.18 -8.83
C ARG A 246 -3.90 7.47 -10.11
N ASP A 247 -3.36 6.30 -10.37
CA ASP A 247 -3.64 5.56 -11.60
C ASP A 247 -5.05 4.95 -11.60
N ILE A 248 -5.55 4.50 -10.45
CA ILE A 248 -6.97 4.17 -10.28
C ILE A 248 -7.85 5.40 -10.60
N GLY A 249 -7.48 6.58 -10.10
CA GLY A 249 -8.19 7.83 -10.42
C GLY A 249 -8.19 8.12 -11.93
N ARG A 250 -7.06 7.92 -12.61
CA ARG A 250 -6.96 8.05 -14.08
C ARG A 250 -7.84 7.04 -14.80
N LEU A 251 -7.83 5.77 -14.37
CA LEU A 251 -8.70 4.74 -14.94
C LEU A 251 -10.18 5.10 -14.81
N ILE A 252 -10.59 5.66 -13.68
CA ILE A 252 -11.98 6.09 -13.44
C ILE A 252 -12.34 7.30 -14.30
N LEU A 253 -11.39 8.22 -14.54
CA LEU A 253 -11.60 9.43 -15.33
C LEU A 253 -11.39 9.22 -16.84
N GLY A 254 -10.80 8.11 -17.26
CA GLY A 254 -10.47 7.84 -18.65
C GLY A 254 -9.38 8.76 -19.22
N VAL A 255 -8.40 9.20 -18.38
CA VAL A 255 -7.34 10.16 -18.73
C VAL A 255 -5.96 9.63 -18.39
#